data_c957872f93e5a3de05127bbb927d8f9c
#
_entry.id   c957872f93e5a3de05127bbb927d8f9c
#
_cell.length_a   1.000
_cell.length_b   1.000
_cell.length_c   1.000
_cell.angle_alpha   90.00
_cell.angle_beta   90.00
_cell.angle_gamma   90.00
#
_symmetry.space_group_name_H-M   'P 1'
#
loop_
_entity.id
_entity.type
_entity.pdbx_description
1 polymer ?
#
loop_
_entity_poly.entity_id
_entity_poly.type
_entity_poly.pdbx_seq_one_letter_code
_entity_poly.pdbx_strand_id
1 'polypeptide(L)'
;MEFNHQSVLAEEVLSFLDKKKSLKIIDATLGLGGHTLNFLKNRENISFIYCFDRDSDAIEIAKKRLEHFNKKIKYINDNFSNIQEHIETKVDYIFADLGISSYQIENDKRGFSFNSDERLDMRMDKNQDLDAHHIINNFSTNDISEILKNYGEERNHKKIANQIGKNREIAEIFSCKQLSDLINRINYKKGKINSSTKSFMALRIAVNNELESLEKFLNNSTKLLKSSGKLMVISFHSLEDRIVKNFMKYLEKDCICPTSKMICDCEKTSELKILTKKPIVAKSAEINQNSRSRSAKLRIGEII
;
A
#
# COMPACT_ATOMS: atom_id res chain seq x y z
N MET A 1 0.00 2.74 25.47
CA MET A 1 -0.31 3.65 24.37
C MET A 1 -1.75 3.39 23.94
N GLU A 2 -2.65 4.34 24.10
CA GLU A 2 -3.99 4.24 23.52
C GLU A 2 -3.87 4.46 22.02
N PHE A 3 -4.07 3.40 21.24
CA PHE A 3 -4.08 3.47 19.78
C PHE A 3 -5.43 4.00 19.31
N ASN A 4 -5.60 5.32 19.34
CA ASN A 4 -6.83 6.01 18.90
C ASN A 4 -6.91 6.11 17.36
N HIS A 5 -6.22 5.22 16.64
CA HIS A 5 -6.21 5.27 15.18
C HIS A 5 -7.39 4.48 14.61
N GLN A 6 -8.32 5.21 14.00
CA GLN A 6 -9.43 4.64 13.25
C GLN A 6 -8.94 4.19 11.87
N SER A 7 -9.22 2.92 11.52
CA SER A 7 -8.89 2.36 10.21
C SER A 7 -9.67 3.07 9.10
N VAL A 8 -9.00 3.31 7.97
CA VAL A 8 -9.58 4.05 6.84
C VAL A 8 -10.67 3.22 6.15
N LEU A 9 -11.83 3.84 5.84
CA LEU A 9 -12.96 3.19 5.17
C LEU A 9 -13.42 1.88 5.86
N ALA A 10 -13.30 1.84 7.19
CA ALA A 10 -13.53 0.63 7.98
C ALA A 10 -14.97 0.09 7.87
N GLU A 11 -15.96 0.99 7.88
CA GLU A 11 -17.36 0.60 7.73
C GLU A 11 -17.69 0.12 6.32
N GLU A 12 -17.13 0.80 5.32
CA GLU A 12 -17.29 0.45 3.91
C GLU A 12 -16.72 -0.95 3.64
N VAL A 13 -15.49 -1.23 4.07
CA VAL A 13 -14.87 -2.57 3.92
C VAL A 13 -15.72 -3.63 4.64
N LEU A 14 -16.12 -3.37 5.88
CA LEU A 14 -16.92 -4.28 6.70
C LEU A 14 -18.28 -4.61 6.05
N SER A 15 -18.88 -3.66 5.32
CA SER A 15 -20.19 -3.83 4.67
C SER A 15 -20.20 -4.90 3.58
N PHE A 16 -19.03 -5.19 2.99
CA PHE A 16 -18.88 -6.21 1.93
C PHE A 16 -18.61 -7.61 2.45
N LEU A 17 -18.37 -7.79 3.76
CA LEU A 17 -18.23 -9.11 4.35
C LEU A 17 -19.59 -9.77 4.57
N ASP A 18 -19.71 -11.03 4.13
CA ASP A 18 -20.93 -11.84 4.33
C ASP A 18 -21.19 -12.05 5.83
N LYS A 19 -22.45 -12.04 6.23
CA LYS A 19 -22.88 -12.19 7.63
C LYS A 19 -23.27 -13.61 8.01
N LYS A 20 -23.49 -14.49 7.03
CA LYS A 20 -24.11 -15.81 7.25
C LYS A 20 -23.11 -16.96 7.11
N LYS A 21 -22.14 -16.85 6.21
CA LYS A 21 -21.14 -17.90 5.92
C LYS A 21 -19.97 -17.80 6.90
N SER A 22 -19.38 -18.93 7.26
CA SER A 22 -18.09 -18.99 7.95
C SER A 22 -16.99 -18.45 7.02
N LEU A 23 -16.23 -17.46 7.45
CA LEU A 23 -15.29 -16.71 6.61
C LEU A 23 -13.84 -17.03 6.97
N LYS A 24 -13.02 -17.23 5.93
CA LYS A 24 -11.56 -17.17 6.00
C LYS A 24 -11.10 -15.92 5.26
N ILE A 25 -10.25 -15.13 5.88
CA ILE A 25 -9.81 -13.83 5.37
C ILE A 25 -8.27 -13.80 5.31
N ILE A 26 -7.71 -13.10 4.32
CA ILE A 26 -6.33 -12.63 4.33
C ILE A 26 -6.37 -11.11 4.53
N ASP A 27 -5.75 -10.62 5.59
CA ASP A 27 -5.35 -9.23 5.75
C ASP A 27 -3.89 -9.12 5.33
N ALA A 28 -3.68 -8.60 4.12
CA ALA A 28 -2.38 -8.57 3.47
C ALA A 28 -1.47 -7.43 3.98
N THR A 29 -2.02 -6.53 4.80
CA THR A 29 -1.36 -5.32 5.31
C THR A 29 -1.82 -5.06 6.74
N LEU A 30 -1.43 -5.95 7.65
CA LEU A 30 -1.89 -5.95 9.05
C LEU A 30 -1.67 -4.60 9.74
N GLY A 31 -0.49 -3.98 9.53
CA GLY A 31 -0.08 -2.80 10.28
C GLY A 31 -0.22 -3.01 11.79
N LEU A 32 -0.92 -2.09 12.44
CA LEU A 32 -1.22 -2.21 13.89
C LEU A 32 -2.49 -3.03 14.17
N GLY A 33 -3.00 -3.78 13.21
CA GLY A 33 -4.16 -4.67 13.37
C GLY A 33 -5.52 -3.98 13.44
N GLY A 34 -5.63 -2.75 12.94
CA GLY A 34 -6.87 -1.96 13.04
C GLY A 34 -8.05 -2.58 12.29
N HIS A 35 -7.86 -2.93 11.01
CA HIS A 35 -8.88 -3.58 10.19
C HIS A 35 -9.21 -4.98 10.70
N THR A 36 -8.20 -5.79 11.00
CA THR A 36 -8.40 -7.13 11.58
C THR A 36 -9.20 -7.08 12.88
N LEU A 37 -8.91 -6.12 13.77
CA LEU A 37 -9.70 -5.92 14.99
C LEU A 37 -11.16 -5.56 14.68
N ASN A 38 -11.37 -4.66 13.72
CA ASN A 38 -12.71 -4.26 13.30
C ASN A 38 -13.50 -5.44 12.73
N PHE A 39 -12.86 -6.30 11.92
CA PHE A 39 -13.47 -7.51 11.38
C PHE A 39 -13.90 -8.45 12.51
N LEU A 40 -13.00 -8.79 13.43
CA LEU A 40 -13.24 -9.76 14.51
C LEU A 40 -14.27 -9.28 15.53
N LYS A 41 -14.34 -7.97 15.80
CA LYS A 41 -15.35 -7.40 16.72
C LYS A 41 -16.75 -7.36 16.11
N ASN A 42 -16.86 -7.18 14.80
CA ASN A 42 -18.15 -6.94 14.14
C ASN A 42 -18.64 -8.14 13.30
N ARG A 43 -17.90 -9.24 13.24
CA ARG A 43 -18.24 -10.45 12.47
C ARG A 43 -17.85 -11.70 13.25
N GLU A 44 -18.81 -12.27 13.97
CA GLU A 44 -18.62 -13.51 14.75
C GLU A 44 -18.34 -14.72 13.84
N ASN A 45 -18.87 -14.69 12.61
CA ASN A 45 -18.72 -15.75 11.61
C ASN A 45 -17.34 -15.82 10.96
N ILE A 46 -16.38 -15.00 11.37
CA ILE A 46 -14.99 -15.15 10.94
C ILE A 46 -14.37 -16.32 11.69
N SER A 47 -14.00 -17.35 10.93
CA SER A 47 -13.34 -18.56 11.47
C SER A 47 -11.85 -18.39 11.57
N PHE A 48 -11.21 -17.73 10.62
CA PHE A 48 -9.75 -17.57 10.59
C PHE A 48 -9.30 -16.38 9.75
N ILE A 49 -8.22 -15.70 10.19
CA ILE A 49 -7.56 -14.62 9.44
C ILE A 49 -6.06 -14.90 9.35
N TYR A 50 -5.53 -14.85 8.13
CA TYR A 50 -4.09 -14.77 7.86
C TYR A 50 -3.71 -13.31 7.77
N CYS A 51 -2.77 -12.86 8.60
CA CYS A 51 -2.35 -11.46 8.70
C CYS A 51 -0.89 -11.33 8.28
N PHE A 52 -0.64 -10.59 7.22
CA PHE A 52 0.68 -10.32 6.69
C PHE A 52 1.15 -8.92 7.04
N ASP A 53 2.40 -8.80 7.39
CA ASP A 53 3.14 -7.54 7.38
C ASP A 53 4.63 -7.82 7.22
N ARG A 54 5.34 -6.95 6.50
CA ARG A 54 6.80 -7.03 6.39
C ARG A 54 7.50 -6.37 7.58
N ASP A 55 6.79 -5.53 8.33
CA ASP A 55 7.31 -4.84 9.52
C ASP A 55 7.07 -5.70 10.76
N SER A 56 8.14 -6.32 11.26
CA SER A 56 8.09 -7.17 12.46
C SER A 56 7.64 -6.38 13.70
N ASP A 57 7.99 -5.09 13.82
CA ASP A 57 7.56 -4.26 14.95
C ASP A 57 6.04 -4.05 14.93
N ALA A 58 5.47 -3.82 13.73
CA ALA A 58 4.03 -3.69 13.58
C ALA A 58 3.28 -4.97 13.98
N ILE A 59 3.81 -6.14 13.59
CA ILE A 59 3.26 -7.44 13.98
C ILE A 59 3.26 -7.61 15.49
N GLU A 60 4.35 -7.29 16.18
CA GLU A 60 4.43 -7.45 17.65
C GLU A 60 3.44 -6.52 18.37
N ILE A 61 3.22 -5.32 17.87
CA ILE A 61 2.21 -4.40 18.39
C ILE A 61 0.80 -4.97 18.13
N ALA A 62 0.54 -5.44 16.89
CA ALA A 62 -0.74 -6.01 16.52
C ALA A 62 -1.09 -7.26 17.33
N LYS A 63 -0.13 -8.15 17.61
CA LYS A 63 -0.32 -9.33 18.48
C LYS A 63 -0.86 -8.97 19.86
N LYS A 64 -0.30 -7.91 20.49
CA LYS A 64 -0.77 -7.42 21.79
C LYS A 64 -2.20 -6.85 21.68
N ARG A 65 -2.47 -6.09 20.63
CA ARG A 65 -3.80 -5.49 20.38
C ARG A 65 -4.89 -6.52 20.11
N LEU A 66 -4.52 -7.64 19.50
CA LEU A 66 -5.44 -8.70 19.05
C LEU A 66 -5.40 -9.95 19.94
N GLU A 67 -4.78 -9.89 21.12
CA GLU A 67 -4.53 -11.05 21.99
C GLU A 67 -5.78 -11.89 22.28
N HIS A 68 -6.94 -11.25 22.48
CA HIS A 68 -8.21 -11.95 22.73
C HIS A 68 -8.69 -12.79 21.52
N PHE A 69 -8.14 -12.56 20.34
CA PHE A 69 -8.52 -13.23 19.10
C PHE A 69 -7.43 -14.16 18.55
N ASN A 70 -6.34 -14.37 19.26
CA ASN A 70 -5.15 -15.10 18.77
C ASN A 70 -5.45 -16.50 18.21
N LYS A 71 -6.48 -17.20 18.74
CA LYS A 71 -6.89 -18.53 18.23
C LYS A 71 -7.45 -18.49 16.80
N LYS A 72 -7.84 -17.30 16.30
CA LYS A 72 -8.39 -17.11 14.97
C LYS A 72 -7.38 -16.47 14.00
N ILE A 73 -6.15 -16.19 14.43
CA ILE A 73 -5.20 -15.40 13.65
C ILE A 73 -3.89 -16.18 13.46
N LYS A 74 -3.38 -16.19 12.23
CA LYS A 74 -2.00 -16.55 11.90
C LYS A 74 -1.25 -15.31 11.45
N TYR A 75 -0.23 -14.90 12.19
CA TYR A 75 0.65 -13.80 11.83
C TYR A 75 1.79 -14.31 10.95
N ILE A 76 2.06 -13.61 9.85
CA ILE A 76 3.07 -13.95 8.87
C ILE A 76 3.92 -12.71 8.63
N ASN A 77 5.21 -12.78 8.99
CA ASN A 77 6.15 -11.69 8.75
C ASN A 77 6.79 -11.89 7.38
N ASP A 78 6.12 -11.38 6.36
CA ASP A 78 6.60 -11.41 4.98
C ASP A 78 5.90 -10.32 4.16
N ASN A 79 6.42 -10.11 2.96
CA ASN A 79 5.79 -9.26 1.97
C ASN A 79 4.49 -9.91 1.46
N PHE A 80 3.42 -9.15 1.38
CA PHE A 80 2.14 -9.62 0.85
C PHE A 80 2.23 -10.16 -0.60
N SER A 81 3.25 -9.78 -1.36
CA SER A 81 3.52 -10.38 -2.68
C SER A 81 3.73 -11.90 -2.64
N ASN A 82 4.13 -12.44 -1.48
CA ASN A 82 4.43 -13.85 -1.28
C ASN A 82 3.27 -14.64 -0.66
N ILE A 83 2.04 -14.10 -0.63
CA ILE A 83 0.89 -14.75 0.02
C ILE A 83 0.68 -16.20 -0.43
N GLN A 84 0.99 -16.53 -1.68
CA GLN A 84 0.81 -17.86 -2.24
C GLN A 84 1.79 -18.90 -1.64
N GLU A 85 2.93 -18.45 -1.10
CA GLU A 85 3.93 -19.33 -0.48
C GLU A 85 3.51 -19.78 0.93
N HIS A 86 2.59 -19.04 1.56
CA HIS A 86 2.15 -19.27 2.95
C HIS A 86 0.74 -19.83 3.08
N ILE A 87 -0.06 -19.80 2.00
CA ILE A 87 -1.48 -20.15 2.01
C ILE A 87 -1.77 -21.23 0.99
N GLU A 88 -2.17 -22.40 1.49
CA GLU A 88 -2.52 -23.58 0.66
C GLU A 88 -4.01 -23.66 0.36
N THR A 89 -4.85 -23.00 1.16
CA THR A 89 -6.32 -23.11 1.06
C THR A 89 -6.93 -21.86 0.49
N LYS A 90 -7.96 -21.99 -0.33
CA LYS A 90 -8.73 -20.85 -0.82
C LYS A 90 -9.48 -20.15 0.31
N VAL A 91 -9.55 -18.82 0.21
CA VAL A 91 -10.18 -17.93 1.21
C VAL A 91 -11.38 -17.20 0.60
N ASP A 92 -12.22 -16.65 1.48
CA ASP A 92 -13.43 -15.93 1.07
C ASP A 92 -13.13 -14.46 0.75
N TYR A 93 -12.16 -13.86 1.44
CA TYR A 93 -11.79 -12.44 1.26
C TYR A 93 -10.29 -12.26 1.33
N ILE A 94 -9.78 -11.38 0.47
CA ILE A 94 -8.42 -10.83 0.55
C ILE A 94 -8.55 -9.32 0.62
N PHE A 95 -7.99 -8.75 1.67
CA PHE A 95 -7.99 -7.32 1.93
C PHE A 95 -6.56 -6.77 1.96
N ALA A 96 -6.35 -5.60 1.36
CA ALA A 96 -5.11 -4.85 1.45
C ALA A 96 -5.40 -3.36 1.66
N ASP A 97 -4.80 -2.77 2.69
CA ASP A 97 -4.75 -1.33 2.96
C ASP A 97 -3.33 -0.85 2.65
N LEU A 98 -3.11 -0.35 1.43
CA LEU A 98 -1.78 -0.07 0.91
C LEU A 98 -1.15 1.17 1.59
N GLY A 99 0.16 1.27 1.48
CA GLY A 99 0.92 2.41 1.99
C GLY A 99 1.61 2.14 3.34
N ILE A 100 1.81 3.20 4.12
CA ILE A 100 2.56 3.15 5.38
C ILE A 100 1.63 3.29 6.59
N SER A 101 1.96 2.56 7.65
CA SER A 101 1.22 2.64 8.90
C SER A 101 1.47 3.97 9.63
N SER A 102 0.52 4.38 10.49
CA SER A 102 0.68 5.55 11.34
C SER A 102 1.92 5.44 12.23
N TYR A 103 2.20 4.25 12.72
CA TYR A 103 3.39 3.97 13.52
C TYR A 103 4.68 4.31 12.79
N GLN A 104 4.78 3.93 11.50
CA GLN A 104 5.97 4.22 10.69
C GLN A 104 6.17 5.71 10.44
N ILE A 105 5.08 6.48 10.30
CA ILE A 105 5.18 7.95 10.13
C ILE A 105 5.52 8.66 11.44
N GLU A 106 4.95 8.21 12.56
CA GLU A 106 5.10 8.84 13.88
C GLU A 106 6.39 8.44 14.58
N ASN A 107 7.04 7.36 14.12
CA ASN A 107 8.33 6.95 14.60
C ASN A 107 9.45 7.63 13.79
N ASP A 108 9.97 8.72 14.30
CA ASP A 108 11.00 9.53 13.62
C ASP A 108 12.22 8.73 13.15
N LYS A 109 12.59 7.66 13.89
CA LYS A 109 13.73 6.78 13.54
C LYS A 109 13.54 5.95 12.28
N ARG A 110 12.33 5.90 11.71
CA ARG A 110 12.02 5.14 10.49
C ARG A 110 12.27 5.93 9.20
N GLY A 111 12.56 7.23 9.28
CA GLY A 111 12.91 8.06 8.13
C GLY A 111 11.76 8.35 7.16
N PHE A 112 10.50 8.27 7.59
CA PHE A 112 9.33 8.59 6.74
C PHE A 112 8.86 10.05 6.89
N SER A 113 9.28 10.74 7.94
CA SER A 113 8.87 12.11 8.25
C SER A 113 9.78 13.15 7.59
N PHE A 114 9.19 14.15 6.92
CA PHE A 114 9.93 15.24 6.25
C PHE A 114 10.75 16.12 7.22
N ASN A 115 10.34 16.16 8.49
CA ASN A 115 10.90 17.05 9.51
C ASN A 115 11.90 16.34 10.43
N SER A 116 12.12 15.05 10.22
CA SER A 116 13.01 14.25 11.05
C SER A 116 14.48 14.57 10.74
N ASP A 117 15.28 14.82 11.77
CA ASP A 117 16.73 14.91 11.69
C ASP A 117 17.41 13.54 11.73
N GLU A 118 16.64 12.47 11.89
CA GLU A 118 17.11 11.08 11.85
C GLU A 118 17.48 10.63 10.42
N ARG A 119 18.20 9.51 10.34
CA ARG A 119 18.66 8.93 9.07
C ARG A 119 17.52 8.75 8.07
N LEU A 120 17.81 9.05 6.83
CA LEU A 120 16.92 8.83 5.68
C LEU A 120 16.82 7.33 5.35
N ASP A 121 16.00 6.58 6.10
CA ASP A 121 15.87 5.12 5.99
C ASP A 121 14.75 4.70 5.02
N MET A 122 13.50 4.91 5.37
CA MET A 122 12.27 4.58 4.64
C MET A 122 12.02 3.07 4.40
N ARG A 123 12.79 2.17 5.00
CA ARG A 123 12.53 0.73 4.90
C ARG A 123 11.31 0.33 5.74
N MET A 124 10.39 -0.41 5.16
CA MET A 124 9.31 -1.07 5.89
C MET A 124 9.82 -2.34 6.58
N ASP A 125 10.62 -3.14 5.87
CA ASP A 125 11.38 -4.25 6.43
C ASP A 125 12.80 -3.77 6.80
N LYS A 126 13.13 -3.81 8.08
CA LYS A 126 14.46 -3.38 8.58
C LYS A 126 15.60 -4.29 8.16
N ASN A 127 15.29 -5.51 7.72
CA ASN A 127 16.30 -6.51 7.33
C ASN A 127 16.74 -6.37 5.87
N GLN A 128 16.04 -5.57 5.05
CA GLN A 128 16.48 -5.32 3.67
C GLN A 128 17.67 -4.37 3.64
N ASP A 129 18.56 -4.54 2.64
CA ASP A 129 19.79 -3.75 2.53
C ASP A 129 19.54 -2.34 2.00
N LEU A 130 18.66 -2.20 1.00
CA LEU A 130 18.41 -0.93 0.32
C LEU A 130 17.55 -0.01 1.18
N ASP A 131 18.10 1.17 1.53
CA ASP A 131 17.41 2.27 2.17
C ASP A 131 17.42 3.55 1.32
N ALA A 132 16.67 4.56 1.71
CA ALA A 132 16.61 5.82 0.96
C ALA A 132 17.93 6.61 1.02
N HIS A 133 18.69 6.48 2.10
CA HIS A 133 20.00 7.05 2.23
C HIS A 133 20.97 6.51 1.17
N HIS A 134 20.96 5.21 0.95
CA HIS A 134 21.78 4.56 -0.10
C HIS A 134 21.37 5.07 -1.49
N ILE A 135 20.09 5.16 -1.79
CA ILE A 135 19.63 5.71 -3.08
C ILE A 135 20.14 7.13 -3.30
N ILE A 136 19.96 8.01 -2.30
CA ILE A 136 20.31 9.43 -2.44
C ILE A 136 21.82 9.64 -2.58
N ASN A 137 22.63 8.88 -1.85
CA ASN A 137 24.07 9.12 -1.82
C ASN A 137 24.86 8.28 -2.85
N ASN A 138 24.34 7.13 -3.30
CA ASN A 138 25.13 6.23 -4.13
C ASN A 138 24.58 6.00 -5.55
N PHE A 139 23.27 6.19 -5.79
CA PHE A 139 22.71 6.01 -7.13
C PHE A 139 23.16 7.14 -8.07
N SER A 140 23.19 6.87 -9.39
CA SER A 140 23.46 7.93 -10.37
C SER A 140 22.39 9.01 -10.32
N THR A 141 22.73 10.26 -10.68
CA THR A 141 21.73 11.34 -10.78
C THR A 141 20.64 11.02 -11.80
N ASN A 142 20.93 10.21 -12.80
CA ASN A 142 19.95 9.75 -13.77
C ASN A 142 18.95 8.77 -13.13
N ASP A 143 19.42 7.80 -12.37
CA ASP A 143 18.56 6.82 -11.68
C ASP A 143 17.67 7.51 -10.65
N ILE A 144 18.22 8.45 -9.87
CA ILE A 144 17.41 9.28 -8.95
C ILE A 144 16.35 10.07 -9.72
N SER A 145 16.71 10.65 -10.86
CA SER A 145 15.78 11.38 -11.72
C SER A 145 14.65 10.49 -12.21
N GLU A 146 14.95 9.27 -12.66
CA GLU A 146 13.92 8.31 -13.12
C GLU A 146 13.01 7.84 -11.96
N ILE A 147 13.55 7.59 -10.76
CA ILE A 147 12.76 7.29 -9.56
C ILE A 147 11.77 8.42 -9.28
N LEU A 148 12.25 9.66 -9.22
CA LEU A 148 11.42 10.83 -8.94
C LEU A 148 10.33 11.06 -9.99
N LYS A 149 10.65 10.82 -11.27
CA LYS A 149 9.73 10.95 -12.40
C LYS A 149 8.65 9.87 -12.37
N ASN A 150 9.07 8.60 -12.31
CA ASN A 150 8.19 7.45 -12.52
C ASN A 150 7.33 7.15 -11.29
N TYR A 151 7.87 7.29 -10.07
CA TYR A 151 7.16 6.98 -8.84
C TYR A 151 6.58 8.23 -8.14
N GLY A 152 7.17 9.41 -8.38
CA GLY A 152 6.68 10.67 -7.79
C GLY A 152 5.80 11.49 -8.73
N GLU A 153 5.80 11.20 -10.04
CA GLU A 153 5.25 12.12 -11.04
C GLU A 153 5.76 13.57 -10.79
N GLU A 154 7.08 13.68 -10.40
CA GLU A 154 7.72 14.93 -10.02
C GLU A 154 8.18 15.69 -11.28
N ARG A 155 7.64 16.88 -11.51
CA ARG A 155 7.95 17.67 -12.71
C ARG A 155 9.38 18.18 -12.73
N ASN A 156 9.93 18.51 -11.56
CA ASN A 156 11.29 19.03 -11.43
C ASN A 156 12.32 17.92 -11.15
N HIS A 157 12.01 16.64 -11.46
CA HIS A 157 12.83 15.48 -11.17
C HIS A 157 14.32 15.65 -11.56
N LYS A 158 14.63 16.17 -12.77
CA LYS A 158 16.00 16.42 -13.22
C LYS A 158 16.71 17.48 -12.40
N LYS A 159 16.03 18.59 -12.03
CA LYS A 159 16.61 19.66 -11.22
C LYS A 159 16.92 19.16 -9.80
N ILE A 160 15.99 18.38 -9.23
CA ILE A 160 16.15 17.81 -7.89
C ILE A 160 17.31 16.81 -7.90
N ALA A 161 17.36 15.87 -8.83
CA ALA A 161 18.42 14.87 -8.94
C ALA A 161 19.81 15.52 -9.11
N ASN A 162 19.92 16.52 -9.99
CA ASN A 162 21.17 17.26 -10.18
C ASN A 162 21.59 18.03 -8.91
N GLN A 163 20.63 18.58 -8.17
CA GLN A 163 20.97 19.30 -6.92
C GLN A 163 21.38 18.31 -5.80
N ILE A 164 20.76 17.14 -5.75
CA ILE A 164 21.19 16.03 -4.88
C ILE A 164 22.63 15.65 -5.22
N GLY A 165 22.93 15.42 -6.51
CA GLY A 165 24.29 15.10 -6.97
C GLY A 165 25.32 16.12 -6.50
N LYS A 166 25.06 17.43 -6.72
CA LYS A 166 25.97 18.50 -6.29
C LYS A 166 26.15 18.59 -4.78
N ASN A 167 25.08 18.38 -4.00
CA ASN A 167 25.17 18.49 -2.53
C ASN A 167 25.95 17.32 -1.92
N ARG A 168 25.73 16.09 -2.40
CA ARG A 168 26.44 14.91 -1.88
C ARG A 168 27.94 14.89 -2.21
N GLU A 169 28.38 15.61 -3.25
CA GLU A 169 29.81 15.84 -3.53
C GLU A 169 30.49 16.70 -2.46
N ILE A 170 29.73 17.55 -1.75
CA ILE A 170 30.23 18.42 -0.70
C ILE A 170 30.12 17.74 0.67
N ALA A 171 28.96 17.17 0.95
CA ALA A 171 28.66 16.45 2.19
C ALA A 171 27.51 15.46 1.98
N GLU A 172 27.59 14.32 2.64
CA GLU A 172 26.55 13.28 2.64
C GLU A 172 25.20 13.85 3.08
N ILE A 173 24.11 13.47 2.36
CA ILE A 173 22.75 13.84 2.74
C ILE A 173 22.25 12.76 3.70
N PHE A 174 22.33 13.03 4.99
CA PHE A 174 22.05 12.06 6.04
C PHE A 174 20.58 12.00 6.44
N SER A 175 19.93 13.16 6.66
CA SER A 175 18.60 13.20 7.28
C SER A 175 17.48 13.53 6.30
N CYS A 176 16.26 13.13 6.69
CA CYS A 176 15.04 13.48 5.96
C CYS A 176 14.88 15.00 5.81
N LYS A 177 15.18 15.76 6.87
CA LYS A 177 15.06 17.21 6.86
C LYS A 177 16.04 17.86 5.87
N GLN A 178 17.30 17.40 5.83
CA GLN A 178 18.27 17.89 4.85
C GLN A 178 17.78 17.71 3.41
N LEU A 179 17.26 16.50 3.08
CA LEU A 179 16.69 16.23 1.77
C LEU A 179 15.44 17.07 1.50
N SER A 180 14.54 17.17 2.48
CA SER A 180 13.30 17.97 2.35
C SER A 180 13.61 19.44 2.09
N ASP A 181 14.55 20.03 2.84
CA ASP A 181 14.95 21.43 2.69
C ASP A 181 15.58 21.69 1.31
N LEU A 182 16.40 20.76 0.81
CA LEU A 182 16.97 20.83 -0.52
C LEU A 182 15.88 20.84 -1.59
N ILE A 183 14.90 19.92 -1.51
CA ILE A 183 13.79 19.83 -2.48
C ILE A 183 12.90 21.07 -2.41
N ASN A 184 12.60 21.58 -1.21
CA ASN A 184 11.73 22.73 -0.99
C ASN A 184 12.32 24.02 -1.58
N ARG A 185 13.66 24.19 -1.62
CA ARG A 185 14.33 25.31 -2.31
C ARG A 185 14.09 25.29 -3.82
N ILE A 186 13.93 24.10 -4.42
CA ILE A 186 13.67 23.94 -5.86
C ILE A 186 12.19 24.06 -6.18
N ASN A 187 11.34 23.46 -5.35
CA ASN A 187 9.90 23.34 -5.52
C ASN A 187 9.12 24.33 -4.66
N TYR A 188 9.60 25.59 -4.53
CA TYR A 188 8.92 26.58 -3.69
C TYR A 188 7.45 26.73 -4.11
N LYS A 189 6.53 26.22 -3.29
CA LYS A 189 5.08 26.39 -3.44
C LYS A 189 4.50 26.95 -2.15
N LYS A 190 3.79 28.07 -2.26
CA LYS A 190 2.89 28.54 -1.19
C LYS A 190 1.68 27.57 -1.13
N GLY A 191 1.57 26.73 -0.11
CA GLY A 191 0.44 25.83 0.06
C GLY A 191 0.55 24.94 1.31
N LYS A 192 -0.55 24.22 1.62
CA LYS A 192 -0.64 23.34 2.80
C LYS A 192 0.14 22.02 2.66
N ILE A 193 0.52 21.64 1.43
CA ILE A 193 1.21 20.37 1.15
C ILE A 193 2.68 20.65 0.97
N ASN A 194 3.53 19.93 1.71
CA ASN A 194 4.98 20.02 1.60
C ASN A 194 5.42 19.70 0.17
N SER A 195 6.29 20.53 -0.40
CA SER A 195 6.75 20.37 -1.79
C SER A 195 7.58 19.11 -2.03
N SER A 196 8.16 18.52 -0.96
CA SER A 196 8.91 17.27 -1.03
C SER A 196 8.03 15.99 -1.01
N THR A 197 6.70 16.12 -0.78
CA THR A 197 5.79 14.97 -0.66
C THR A 197 5.92 13.95 -1.79
N LYS A 198 5.99 14.42 -3.05
CA LYS A 198 6.12 13.56 -4.22
C LYS A 198 7.45 12.82 -4.27
N SER A 199 8.53 13.53 -3.94
CA SER A 199 9.88 12.96 -3.94
C SER A 199 10.07 11.93 -2.83
N PHE A 200 9.52 12.18 -1.64
CA PHE A 200 9.53 11.21 -0.54
C PHE A 200 8.69 9.98 -0.85
N MET A 201 7.50 10.15 -1.44
CA MET A 201 6.70 9.04 -1.93
C MET A 201 7.46 8.21 -2.97
N ALA A 202 8.15 8.86 -3.91
CA ALA A 202 8.94 8.17 -4.94
C ALA A 202 10.06 7.33 -4.35
N LEU A 203 10.80 7.88 -3.39
CA LEU A 203 11.88 7.16 -2.68
C LEU A 203 11.31 5.98 -1.89
N ARG A 204 10.21 6.18 -1.17
CA ARG A 204 9.53 5.12 -0.42
C ARG A 204 9.14 3.95 -1.32
N ILE A 205 8.51 4.26 -2.46
CA ILE A 205 8.11 3.25 -3.46
C ILE A 205 9.34 2.50 -3.97
N ALA A 206 10.43 3.20 -4.28
CA ALA A 206 11.67 2.59 -4.78
C ALA A 206 12.33 1.70 -3.72
N VAL A 207 12.49 2.20 -2.49
CA VAL A 207 13.10 1.46 -1.38
C VAL A 207 12.34 0.17 -1.10
N ASN A 208 11.00 0.21 -1.11
CA ASN A 208 10.18 -0.91 -0.69
C ASN A 208 9.63 -1.75 -1.85
N ASN A 209 9.99 -1.42 -3.09
CA ASN A 209 9.49 -2.08 -4.30
C ASN A 209 7.96 -2.24 -4.31
N GLU A 210 7.23 -1.16 -3.93
CA GLU A 210 5.81 -1.22 -3.61
C GLU A 210 4.94 -1.61 -4.81
N LEU A 211 5.23 -1.06 -6.00
CA LEU A 211 4.37 -1.27 -7.19
C LEU A 211 4.52 -2.68 -7.76
N GLU A 212 5.74 -3.20 -7.86
CA GLU A 212 5.97 -4.58 -8.33
C GLU A 212 5.40 -5.60 -7.33
N SER A 213 5.58 -5.34 -6.02
CA SER A 213 4.97 -6.16 -4.96
C SER A 213 3.45 -6.16 -5.09
N LEU A 214 2.83 -5.01 -5.41
CA LEU A 214 1.38 -4.91 -5.62
C LEU A 214 0.93 -5.73 -6.84
N GLU A 215 1.64 -5.65 -7.97
CA GLU A 215 1.31 -6.43 -9.17
C GLU A 215 1.39 -7.94 -8.91
N LYS A 216 2.46 -8.40 -8.26
CA LYS A 216 2.62 -9.81 -7.85
C LYS A 216 1.51 -10.25 -6.89
N PHE A 217 1.18 -9.40 -5.90
CA PHE A 217 0.09 -9.65 -4.95
C PHE A 217 -1.25 -9.81 -5.64
N LEU A 218 -1.63 -8.91 -6.54
CA LEU A 218 -2.90 -8.96 -7.25
C LEU A 218 -3.04 -10.28 -8.04
N ASN A 219 -1.99 -10.68 -8.76
CA ASN A 219 -1.96 -11.93 -9.51
C ASN A 219 -2.07 -13.18 -8.60
N ASN A 220 -1.42 -13.15 -7.44
CA ASN A 220 -1.48 -14.25 -6.48
C ASN A 220 -2.84 -14.31 -5.75
N SER A 221 -3.44 -13.16 -5.50
CA SER A 221 -4.74 -13.04 -4.81
C SER A 221 -5.87 -13.76 -5.55
N THR A 222 -5.93 -13.64 -6.86
CA THR A 222 -7.01 -14.28 -7.65
C THR A 222 -6.97 -15.82 -7.57
N LYS A 223 -5.76 -16.39 -7.46
CA LYS A 223 -5.58 -17.84 -7.33
C LYS A 223 -6.01 -18.37 -5.97
N LEU A 224 -5.95 -17.55 -4.93
CA LEU A 224 -6.28 -17.91 -3.55
C LEU A 224 -7.74 -17.63 -3.18
N LEU A 225 -8.46 -16.86 -3.99
CA LEU A 225 -9.88 -16.60 -3.75
C LEU A 225 -10.76 -17.79 -4.21
N LYS A 226 -11.81 -18.05 -3.43
CA LYS A 226 -12.90 -18.95 -3.85
C LYS A 226 -13.75 -18.28 -4.95
N SER A 227 -14.59 -19.05 -5.66
CA SER A 227 -15.69 -18.47 -6.43
C SER A 227 -16.59 -17.65 -5.50
N SER A 228 -17.01 -16.47 -5.97
CA SER A 228 -17.68 -15.41 -5.18
C SER A 228 -16.85 -14.82 -4.04
N GLY A 229 -15.56 -15.16 -3.96
CA GLY A 229 -14.61 -14.52 -3.05
C GLY A 229 -14.27 -13.11 -3.53
N LYS A 230 -13.93 -12.19 -2.59
CA LYS A 230 -13.72 -10.78 -2.92
C LYS A 230 -12.30 -10.34 -2.64
N LEU A 231 -11.75 -9.62 -3.62
CA LEU A 231 -10.52 -8.84 -3.48
C LEU A 231 -10.89 -7.39 -3.17
N MET A 232 -10.41 -6.88 -2.04
CA MET A 232 -10.68 -5.52 -1.55
C MET A 232 -9.34 -4.80 -1.35
N VAL A 233 -9.13 -3.70 -2.06
CA VAL A 233 -7.87 -2.95 -2.01
C VAL A 233 -8.13 -1.47 -1.78
N ILE A 234 -7.53 -0.91 -0.72
CA ILE A 234 -7.45 0.53 -0.48
C ILE A 234 -6.11 1.02 -1.00
N SER A 235 -6.12 2.04 -1.84
CA SER A 235 -4.94 2.73 -2.37
C SER A 235 -4.95 4.21 -1.97
N PHE A 236 -3.75 4.82 -1.82
CA PHE A 236 -3.61 6.20 -1.36
C PHE A 236 -3.01 7.14 -2.41
N HIS A 237 -2.47 6.62 -3.49
CA HIS A 237 -1.95 7.44 -4.58
C HIS A 237 -2.35 6.90 -5.97
N SER A 238 -2.12 7.76 -6.98
CA SER A 238 -2.57 7.52 -8.36
C SER A 238 -1.98 6.27 -9.01
N LEU A 239 -0.74 5.93 -8.69
CA LEU A 239 -0.06 4.78 -9.29
C LEU A 239 -0.66 3.46 -8.79
N GLU A 240 -0.85 3.32 -7.47
CA GLU A 240 -1.53 2.15 -6.88
C GLU A 240 -2.94 1.99 -7.46
N ASP A 241 -3.76 3.06 -7.41
CA ASP A 241 -5.13 3.03 -7.91
C ASP A 241 -5.20 2.64 -9.40
N ARG A 242 -4.22 3.09 -10.20
CA ARG A 242 -4.09 2.77 -11.62
C ARG A 242 -3.82 1.29 -11.84
N ILE A 243 -2.88 0.71 -11.08
CA ILE A 243 -2.53 -0.72 -11.15
C ILE A 243 -3.75 -1.57 -10.78
N VAL A 244 -4.36 -1.34 -9.62
CA VAL A 244 -5.54 -2.09 -9.15
C VAL A 244 -6.70 -1.97 -10.14
N LYS A 245 -7.02 -0.75 -10.59
CA LYS A 245 -8.07 -0.51 -11.57
C LYS A 245 -7.83 -1.26 -12.88
N ASN A 246 -6.62 -1.18 -13.41
CA ASN A 246 -6.30 -1.80 -14.70
C ASN A 246 -6.31 -3.33 -14.59
N PHE A 247 -5.79 -3.86 -13.49
CA PHE A 247 -5.83 -5.29 -13.19
C PHE A 247 -7.27 -5.82 -13.13
N MET A 248 -8.15 -5.20 -12.33
CA MET A 248 -9.55 -5.61 -12.23
C MET A 248 -10.28 -5.49 -13.57
N LYS A 249 -10.04 -4.40 -14.32
CA LYS A 249 -10.61 -4.23 -15.66
C LYS A 249 -10.14 -5.28 -16.67
N TYR A 250 -8.89 -5.72 -16.56
CA TYR A 250 -8.36 -6.79 -17.42
C TYR A 250 -9.06 -8.12 -17.13
N LEU A 251 -9.25 -8.45 -15.86
CA LEU A 251 -9.93 -9.68 -15.44
C LEU A 251 -11.44 -9.67 -15.72
N GLU A 252 -12.08 -8.50 -15.74
CA GLU A 252 -13.51 -8.37 -16.05
C GLU A 252 -13.81 -8.56 -17.53
N LYS A 253 -12.81 -8.41 -18.41
CA LYS A 253 -13.01 -8.61 -19.85
C LYS A 253 -13.23 -10.08 -20.18
N ASP A 254 -14.15 -10.33 -21.08
CA ASP A 254 -14.39 -11.61 -21.73
C ASP A 254 -13.65 -11.74 -23.07
N CYS A 255 -13.10 -10.63 -23.58
CA CYS A 255 -12.31 -10.58 -24.81
C CYS A 255 -11.23 -9.49 -24.74
N ILE A 256 -10.04 -9.81 -25.28
CA ILE A 256 -8.90 -8.90 -25.40
C ILE A 256 -8.45 -8.66 -26.86
N CYS A 257 -9.20 -9.19 -27.82
CA CYS A 257 -8.95 -8.95 -29.25
C CYS A 257 -9.04 -7.45 -29.58
N PRO A 258 -8.30 -6.98 -30.59
CA PRO A 258 -8.50 -5.64 -31.14
C PRO A 258 -9.94 -5.44 -31.60
N THR A 259 -10.49 -4.24 -31.42
CA THR A 259 -11.88 -3.92 -31.83
C THR A 259 -12.14 -4.07 -33.33
N SER A 260 -11.10 -4.06 -34.16
CA SER A 260 -11.17 -4.29 -35.61
C SER A 260 -11.37 -5.78 -35.97
N LYS A 261 -11.21 -6.71 -35.02
CA LYS A 261 -11.34 -8.14 -35.28
C LYS A 261 -12.80 -8.58 -35.18
N MET A 262 -13.35 -9.15 -36.24
CA MET A 262 -14.75 -9.56 -36.30
C MET A 262 -15.06 -10.84 -35.51
N ILE A 263 -14.09 -11.76 -35.43
CA ILE A 263 -14.25 -13.06 -34.77
C ILE A 263 -13.21 -13.15 -33.64
N CYS A 264 -13.67 -13.42 -32.42
CA CYS A 264 -12.82 -13.58 -31.27
C CYS A 264 -12.06 -14.92 -31.32
N ASP A 265 -10.74 -14.89 -31.06
CA ASP A 265 -9.88 -16.07 -30.96
C ASP A 265 -8.93 -16.02 -29.76
N CYS A 266 -9.16 -15.11 -28.80
CA CYS A 266 -8.28 -14.94 -27.68
C CYS A 266 -8.55 -15.89 -26.49
N GLU A 267 -9.63 -16.67 -26.57
CA GLU A 267 -10.06 -17.62 -25.51
C GLU A 267 -10.17 -17.01 -24.09
N LYS A 268 -10.11 -15.66 -24.00
CA LYS A 268 -10.22 -14.95 -22.72
C LYS A 268 -11.65 -15.04 -22.21
N THR A 269 -11.77 -15.45 -20.94
CA THR A 269 -13.03 -15.42 -20.21
C THR A 269 -12.95 -14.43 -19.06
N SER A 270 -14.08 -13.86 -18.67
CA SER A 270 -14.15 -13.01 -17.49
C SER A 270 -13.91 -13.84 -16.23
N GLU A 271 -12.97 -13.41 -15.41
CA GLU A 271 -12.58 -14.09 -14.16
C GLU A 271 -13.05 -13.33 -12.92
N LEU A 272 -13.42 -12.04 -13.08
CA LEU A 272 -13.77 -11.16 -12.00
C LEU A 272 -14.87 -10.20 -12.42
N LYS A 273 -15.80 -9.94 -11.51
CA LYS A 273 -16.83 -8.89 -11.62
C LYS A 273 -16.45 -7.70 -10.76
N ILE A 274 -16.33 -6.51 -11.34
CA ILE A 274 -16.07 -5.28 -10.59
C ILE A 274 -17.32 -4.85 -9.83
N LEU A 275 -17.27 -4.85 -8.50
CA LEU A 275 -18.37 -4.40 -7.65
C LEU A 275 -18.38 -2.87 -7.48
N THR A 276 -17.22 -2.22 -7.58
CA THR A 276 -17.05 -0.77 -7.44
C THR A 276 -16.58 -0.14 -8.76
N LYS A 277 -17.50 0.18 -9.67
CA LYS A 277 -17.18 0.86 -10.94
C LYS A 277 -16.44 2.19 -10.73
N LYS A 278 -16.88 2.99 -9.73
CA LYS A 278 -16.13 4.12 -9.16
C LYS A 278 -15.56 3.69 -7.82
N PRO A 279 -14.33 4.12 -7.45
CA PRO A 279 -13.80 3.80 -6.14
C PRO A 279 -14.67 4.39 -5.04
N ILE A 280 -14.81 3.67 -3.94
CA ILE A 280 -15.41 4.23 -2.72
C ILE A 280 -14.34 5.12 -2.07
N VAL A 281 -14.72 6.32 -1.66
CA VAL A 281 -13.85 7.32 -1.03
C VAL A 281 -14.40 7.71 0.34
N ALA A 282 -13.51 8.18 1.22
CA ALA A 282 -13.88 8.59 2.56
C ALA A 282 -14.85 9.78 2.54
N LYS A 283 -15.82 9.75 3.44
CA LYS A 283 -16.78 10.84 3.64
C LYS A 283 -16.12 12.02 4.37
N SER A 284 -16.69 13.21 4.24
CA SER A 284 -16.16 14.43 4.88
C SER A 284 -16.00 14.28 6.40
N ALA A 285 -16.91 13.56 7.07
CA ALA A 285 -16.84 13.29 8.49
C ALA A 285 -15.57 12.48 8.86
N GLU A 286 -15.26 11.43 8.09
CA GLU A 286 -14.06 10.62 8.29
C GLU A 286 -12.79 11.43 8.00
N ILE A 287 -12.78 12.22 6.90
CA ILE A 287 -11.64 13.06 6.54
C ILE A 287 -11.31 14.07 7.65
N ASN A 288 -12.33 14.62 8.31
CA ASN A 288 -12.14 15.57 9.41
C ASN A 288 -11.52 14.90 10.66
N GLN A 289 -11.85 13.62 10.91
CA GLN A 289 -11.32 12.85 12.03
C GLN A 289 -9.96 12.21 11.69
N ASN A 290 -9.79 11.77 10.44
CA ASN A 290 -8.58 11.14 9.92
C ASN A 290 -8.21 11.74 8.57
N SER A 291 -7.34 12.76 8.57
CA SER A 291 -6.91 13.45 7.35
C SER A 291 -6.19 12.54 6.34
N ARG A 292 -5.69 11.37 6.78
CA ARG A 292 -5.03 10.37 5.91
C ARG A 292 -6.04 9.69 4.99
N SER A 293 -7.32 9.59 5.39
CA SER A 293 -8.38 9.00 4.54
C SER A 293 -8.71 9.83 3.30
N ARG A 294 -8.30 11.10 3.24
CA ARG A 294 -8.61 12.02 2.13
C ARG A 294 -8.27 11.47 0.75
N SER A 295 -7.17 10.74 0.63
CA SER A 295 -6.69 10.20 -0.66
C SER A 295 -7.06 8.73 -0.87
N ALA A 296 -7.69 8.10 0.12
CA ALA A 296 -8.06 6.70 0.10
C ALA A 296 -9.09 6.38 -0.98
N LYS A 297 -8.89 5.27 -1.69
CA LYS A 297 -9.77 4.76 -2.72
C LYS A 297 -9.91 3.25 -2.57
N LEU A 298 -11.08 2.80 -2.15
CA LEU A 298 -11.39 1.37 -2.06
C LEU A 298 -11.95 0.86 -3.40
N ARG A 299 -11.32 -0.20 -3.92
CA ARG A 299 -11.82 -0.97 -5.05
C ARG A 299 -12.09 -2.41 -4.64
N ILE A 300 -13.18 -2.96 -5.19
CA ILE A 300 -13.63 -4.31 -4.86
C ILE A 300 -14.00 -5.04 -6.14
N GLY A 301 -13.45 -6.25 -6.29
CA GLY A 301 -13.80 -7.22 -7.32
C GLY A 301 -14.19 -8.56 -6.69
N GLU A 302 -15.10 -9.28 -7.32
CA GLU A 302 -15.60 -10.60 -6.93
C GLU A 302 -15.22 -11.61 -7.99
N ILE A 303 -14.61 -12.74 -7.59
CA ILE A 303 -14.25 -13.85 -8.49
C ILE A 303 -15.53 -14.55 -8.97
N ILE A 304 -15.60 -14.81 -10.28
CA ILE A 304 -16.73 -15.49 -10.93
C ILE A 304 -16.66 -17.01 -10.71
#